data_7904d60dec67ab8f58d9077a7ef559fc
#
_entry.id   7904d60dec67ab8f58d9077a7ef559fc
#
_cell.length_a   1.000
_cell.length_b   1.000
_cell.length_c   1.000
_cell.angle_alpha   90.00
_cell.angle_beta   90.00
_cell.angle_gamma   90.00
#
_symmetry.space_group_name_H-M   'P 1'
#
loop_
_entity.id
_entity.type
_entity.pdbx_description
1 polymer ?
#
loop_
_entity_poly.entity_id
_entity_poly.type
_entity_poly.pdbx_seq_one_letter_code
_entity_poly.pdbx_strand_id
1 'polypeptide(L)'
;MGVVHVHTSYSRDGLDAPEQLRAFAAERGIAFIGLTDHAEDLDANSWDEYVEHCRATSDAVVQLIPGLEFRFAGHRGLHLLALGLDRWIAPRTPTEFMTMSRGVAQLTIVAHPILAGYRIPADVRAGIDAIEVWNASYNTRYLPDPRAMRLLRDVQRARPEVVGVAGLDQHDCSNDRETRVVVHDANGDPLTQLRRGAFENVGRTMRFDAAVSLSRTRLGVLSLARWAFDGVERVQDRAARSLRRSG
;
A
#
# COMPACT_ATOMS: atom_id res chain seq x y z
N MET A 1 11.33 3.47 10.64
CA MET A 1 10.54 2.36 10.05
C MET A 1 9.09 2.78 10.01
N GLY A 2 8.34 2.44 8.97
CA GLY A 2 6.93 2.81 8.84
C GLY A 2 6.10 1.78 8.10
N VAL A 3 4.81 2.08 7.97
CA VAL A 3 3.85 1.31 7.19
C VAL A 3 3.08 2.24 6.26
N VAL A 4 2.61 1.72 5.14
CA VAL A 4 1.72 2.42 4.21
C VAL A 4 0.52 1.57 3.88
N HIS A 5 -0.54 2.20 3.41
CA HIS A 5 -1.81 1.58 3.07
C HIS A 5 -2.50 1.01 4.31
N VAL A 6 -3.02 1.90 5.13
CA VAL A 6 -3.75 1.59 6.36
C VAL A 6 -5.03 2.41 6.39
N HIS A 7 -6.13 1.78 6.79
CA HIS A 7 -7.44 2.39 6.90
C HIS A 7 -7.78 2.68 8.37
N THR A 8 -8.47 3.79 8.60
CA THR A 8 -8.96 4.19 9.92
C THR A 8 -10.48 4.04 9.98
N SER A 9 -11.07 4.38 11.13
CA SER A 9 -12.53 4.49 11.31
C SER A 9 -13.20 5.60 10.46
N TYR A 10 -12.43 6.35 9.66
CA TYR A 10 -12.96 7.23 8.61
C TYR A 10 -13.40 6.46 7.35
N SER A 11 -12.89 5.26 7.14
CA SER A 11 -13.43 4.29 6.18
C SER A 11 -14.48 3.42 6.85
N ARG A 12 -15.57 3.10 6.14
CA ARG A 12 -16.67 2.23 6.66
C ARG A 12 -16.22 0.83 7.10
N ASP A 13 -15.10 0.34 6.63
CA ASP A 13 -14.51 -0.98 6.89
C ASP A 13 -13.23 -0.92 7.73
N GLY A 14 -12.73 0.28 8.06
CA GLY A 14 -11.65 0.47 9.02
C GLY A 14 -12.19 0.49 10.46
N LEU A 15 -11.55 -0.27 11.36
CA LEU A 15 -12.04 -0.47 12.71
C LEU A 15 -11.38 0.43 13.76
N ASP A 16 -10.17 0.91 13.48
CA ASP A 16 -9.36 1.62 14.47
C ASP A 16 -9.36 3.13 14.25
N ALA A 17 -9.56 3.87 15.32
CA ALA A 17 -9.39 5.32 15.31
C ALA A 17 -7.88 5.69 15.17
N PRO A 18 -7.55 6.91 14.73
CA PRO A 18 -6.16 7.37 14.62
C PRO A 18 -5.34 7.16 15.90
N GLU A 19 -5.92 7.34 17.08
CA GLU A 19 -5.26 7.14 18.38
C GLU A 19 -4.87 5.68 18.61
N GLN A 20 -5.72 4.74 18.22
CA GLN A 20 -5.45 3.31 18.34
C GLN A 20 -4.31 2.89 17.39
N LEU A 21 -4.32 3.40 16.17
CA LEU A 21 -3.24 3.20 15.20
C LEU A 21 -1.91 3.80 15.69
N ARG A 22 -1.96 5.01 16.27
CA ARG A 22 -0.79 5.64 16.88
C ARG A 22 -0.24 4.80 18.03
N ALA A 23 -1.09 4.30 18.94
CA ALA A 23 -0.68 3.44 20.05
C ALA A 23 -0.05 2.12 19.53
N PHE A 24 -0.73 1.46 18.59
CA PHE A 24 -0.23 0.27 17.89
C PHE A 24 1.16 0.50 17.28
N ALA A 25 1.36 1.64 16.62
CA ALA A 25 2.63 1.97 16.00
C ALA A 25 3.75 2.18 17.03
N ALA A 26 3.46 2.92 18.10
CA ALA A 26 4.43 3.19 19.17
C ALA A 26 4.93 1.90 19.83
N GLU A 27 4.02 0.96 20.14
CA GLU A 27 4.36 -0.34 20.73
C GLU A 27 5.29 -1.18 19.84
N ARG A 28 5.24 -0.97 18.50
CA ARG A 28 5.99 -1.75 17.51
C ARG A 28 7.19 -1.01 16.92
N GLY A 29 7.50 0.18 17.42
CA GLY A 29 8.58 1.01 16.91
C GLY A 29 8.35 1.49 15.47
N ILE A 30 7.08 1.65 15.08
CA ILE A 30 6.69 2.23 13.78
C ILE A 30 6.65 3.74 13.95
N ALA A 31 7.49 4.46 13.20
CA ALA A 31 7.64 5.90 13.32
C ALA A 31 6.67 6.70 12.43
N PHE A 32 6.09 6.08 11.40
CA PHE A 32 5.06 6.72 10.58
C PHE A 32 4.07 5.71 10.01
N ILE A 33 2.84 6.16 9.81
CA ILE A 33 1.77 5.43 9.12
C ILE A 33 1.26 6.28 7.96
N GLY A 34 1.35 5.77 6.73
CA GLY A 34 0.66 6.31 5.57
C GLY A 34 -0.77 5.79 5.56
N LEU A 35 -1.69 6.64 5.98
CA LEU A 35 -3.12 6.36 6.01
C LEU A 35 -3.74 6.56 4.62
N THR A 36 -4.71 5.75 4.25
CA THR A 36 -5.32 5.77 2.91
C THR A 36 -6.79 5.39 2.96
N ASP A 37 -7.55 6.14 3.75
CA ASP A 37 -9.00 5.90 3.87
C ASP A 37 -9.71 6.00 2.51
N HIS A 38 -10.82 5.29 2.36
CA HIS A 38 -11.56 5.25 1.11
C HIS A 38 -12.13 6.62 0.75
N ALA A 39 -11.77 7.14 -0.42
CA ALA A 39 -12.21 8.46 -0.87
C ALA A 39 -13.73 8.57 -1.01
N GLU A 40 -14.43 7.46 -1.27
CA GLU A 40 -15.89 7.44 -1.33
C GLU A 40 -16.59 7.55 0.03
N ASP A 41 -15.87 7.39 1.12
CA ASP A 41 -16.41 7.51 2.49
C ASP A 41 -16.22 8.92 3.07
N LEU A 42 -15.47 9.80 2.40
CA LEU A 42 -15.21 11.18 2.80
C LEU A 42 -15.75 12.18 1.76
N ASP A 43 -15.88 13.41 2.21
CA ASP A 43 -16.09 14.61 1.38
C ASP A 43 -15.07 15.69 1.78
N ALA A 44 -15.17 16.89 1.17
CA ALA A 44 -14.23 17.97 1.44
C ALA A 44 -14.21 18.40 2.92
N ASN A 45 -15.36 18.38 3.61
CA ASN A 45 -15.46 18.81 5.01
C ASN A 45 -14.87 17.73 5.95
N SER A 46 -15.26 16.47 5.77
CA SER A 46 -14.73 15.36 6.54
C SER A 46 -13.25 15.10 6.27
N TRP A 47 -12.75 15.48 5.08
CA TRP A 47 -11.32 15.47 4.78
C TRP A 47 -10.54 16.45 5.68
N ASP A 48 -11.01 17.68 5.86
CA ASP A 48 -10.34 18.66 6.71
C ASP A 48 -10.34 18.22 8.18
N GLU A 49 -11.44 17.65 8.66
CA GLU A 49 -11.54 17.04 10.00
C GLU A 49 -10.57 15.86 10.16
N TYR A 50 -10.49 14.98 9.18
CA TYR A 50 -9.58 13.84 9.16
C TYR A 50 -8.11 14.26 9.21
N VAL A 51 -7.71 15.23 8.38
CA VAL A 51 -6.34 15.76 8.37
C VAL A 51 -5.98 16.37 9.72
N GLU A 52 -6.88 17.19 10.29
CA GLU A 52 -6.66 17.80 11.61
C GLU A 52 -6.58 16.75 12.72
N HIS A 53 -7.41 15.71 12.67
CA HIS A 53 -7.37 14.60 13.61
C HIS A 53 -6.03 13.84 13.52
N CYS A 54 -5.57 13.51 12.33
CA CYS A 54 -4.25 12.90 12.12
C CYS A 54 -3.12 13.76 12.66
N ARG A 55 -3.19 15.08 12.42
CA ARG A 55 -2.20 16.04 12.90
C ARG A 55 -2.17 16.13 14.42
N ALA A 56 -3.35 16.21 15.04
CA ALA A 56 -3.50 16.30 16.51
C ALA A 56 -3.05 15.02 17.22
N THR A 57 -3.22 13.86 16.59
CA THR A 57 -2.83 12.55 17.13
C THR A 57 -1.36 12.23 16.90
N SER A 58 -0.71 12.84 15.91
CA SER A 58 0.71 12.67 15.63
C SER A 58 1.57 13.30 16.73
N ASP A 59 2.73 12.69 16.99
CA ASP A 59 3.72 13.22 17.95
C ASP A 59 5.17 12.97 17.48
N ALA A 60 6.13 13.16 18.36
CA ALA A 60 7.55 12.94 18.07
C ALA A 60 7.93 11.46 17.86
N VAL A 61 7.07 10.54 18.26
CA VAL A 61 7.30 9.08 18.16
C VAL A 61 6.65 8.51 16.92
N VAL A 62 5.41 8.92 16.62
CA VAL A 62 4.61 8.39 15.50
C VAL A 62 3.97 9.54 14.72
N GLN A 63 4.24 9.59 13.43
CA GLN A 63 3.59 10.47 12.47
C GLN A 63 2.46 9.73 11.75
N LEU A 64 1.24 10.25 11.79
CA LEU A 64 0.13 9.83 10.96
C LEU A 64 0.08 10.73 9.73
N ILE A 65 0.24 10.14 8.53
CA ILE A 65 0.29 10.87 7.27
C ILE A 65 -1.03 10.61 6.52
N PRO A 66 -1.94 11.59 6.44
CA PRO A 66 -3.21 11.40 5.78
C PRO A 66 -3.07 11.23 4.27
N GLY A 67 -3.92 10.42 3.71
CA GLY A 67 -4.04 10.12 2.31
C GLY A 67 -5.37 9.43 2.01
N LEU A 68 -5.58 9.07 0.76
CA LEU A 68 -6.82 8.46 0.28
C LEU A 68 -6.55 7.32 -0.69
N GLU A 69 -7.43 6.31 -0.65
CA GLU A 69 -7.54 5.28 -1.66
C GLU A 69 -8.72 5.57 -2.59
N PHE A 70 -8.45 5.63 -3.90
CA PHE A 70 -9.43 5.91 -4.94
C PHE A 70 -9.77 4.67 -5.75
N ARG A 71 -11.07 4.44 -5.96
CA ARG A 71 -11.64 3.42 -6.86
C ARG A 71 -12.33 4.10 -8.04
N PHE A 72 -12.38 3.44 -9.19
CA PHE A 72 -12.88 4.07 -10.41
C PHE A 72 -13.92 3.18 -11.09
N ALA A 73 -15.07 3.77 -11.43
CA ALA A 73 -16.09 3.10 -12.23
C ALA A 73 -15.50 2.66 -13.60
N GLY A 74 -15.78 1.45 -14.03
CA GLY A 74 -15.24 0.89 -15.27
C GLY A 74 -13.81 0.34 -15.20
N HIS A 75 -13.08 0.57 -14.08
CA HIS A 75 -11.73 0.06 -13.86
C HIS A 75 -11.67 -0.91 -12.68
N ARG A 76 -12.40 -2.04 -12.82
CA ARG A 76 -12.56 -3.02 -11.72
C ARG A 76 -11.22 -3.44 -11.14
N GLY A 77 -11.09 -3.28 -9.83
CA GLY A 77 -9.91 -3.67 -9.04
C GLY A 77 -8.70 -2.74 -9.19
N LEU A 78 -8.79 -1.66 -9.97
CA LEU A 78 -7.75 -0.62 -9.99
C LEU A 78 -7.99 0.34 -8.83
N HIS A 79 -7.07 0.33 -7.88
CA HIS A 79 -7.06 1.28 -6.77
C HIS A 79 -5.77 2.10 -6.83
N LEU A 80 -5.90 3.40 -6.60
CA LEU A 80 -4.78 4.34 -6.58
C LEU A 80 -4.75 5.08 -5.24
N LEU A 81 -3.59 5.09 -4.61
CA LEU A 81 -3.37 5.82 -3.36
C LEU A 81 -2.75 7.18 -3.65
N ALA A 82 -3.18 8.19 -2.90
CA ALA A 82 -2.54 9.50 -2.83
C ALA A 82 -2.22 9.80 -1.36
N LEU A 83 -0.94 9.87 -1.01
CA LEU A 83 -0.44 10.13 0.34
C LEU A 83 0.11 11.55 0.45
N GLY A 84 -0.06 12.16 1.61
CA GLY A 84 0.40 13.52 1.87
C GLY A 84 -0.30 14.53 0.96
N LEU A 85 -1.63 14.40 0.81
CA LEU A 85 -2.44 15.36 0.09
C LEU A 85 -2.52 16.68 0.86
N ASP A 86 -2.29 17.80 0.17
CA ASP A 86 -2.41 19.15 0.75
C ASP A 86 -3.85 19.68 0.74
N ARG A 87 -4.75 19.05 -0.04
CA ARG A 87 -6.17 19.37 -0.13
C ARG A 87 -6.98 18.21 -0.68
N TRP A 88 -8.28 18.26 -0.47
CA TRP A 88 -9.24 17.34 -1.05
C TRP A 88 -9.18 17.32 -2.59
N ILE A 89 -9.24 16.12 -3.17
CA ILE A 89 -9.44 15.90 -4.61
C ILE A 89 -10.53 14.84 -4.82
N ALA A 90 -11.31 14.96 -5.90
CA ALA A 90 -12.42 14.05 -6.20
C ALA A 90 -12.38 13.59 -7.68
N PRO A 91 -11.33 12.85 -8.09
CA PRO A 91 -11.22 12.33 -9.46
C PRO A 91 -12.26 11.23 -9.72
N ARG A 92 -12.87 11.25 -10.91
CA ARG A 92 -13.83 10.23 -11.36
C ARG A 92 -13.20 9.16 -12.23
N THR A 93 -12.02 9.45 -12.78
CA THR A 93 -11.28 8.55 -13.67
C THR A 93 -9.81 8.46 -13.24
N PRO A 94 -9.08 7.39 -13.62
CA PRO A 94 -7.64 7.30 -13.38
C PRO A 94 -6.86 8.46 -14.01
N THR A 95 -7.28 8.94 -15.17
CA THR A 95 -6.67 10.12 -15.85
C THR A 95 -6.85 11.39 -15.04
N GLU A 96 -8.06 11.63 -14.52
CA GLU A 96 -8.32 12.77 -13.62
C GLU A 96 -7.50 12.64 -12.33
N PHE A 97 -7.38 11.43 -11.75
CA PHE A 97 -6.53 11.20 -10.59
C PHE A 97 -5.08 11.63 -10.87
N MET A 98 -4.49 11.19 -11.97
CA MET A 98 -3.11 11.56 -12.32
C MET A 98 -2.94 13.06 -12.56
N THR A 99 -4.00 13.73 -13.02
CA THR A 99 -3.98 15.20 -13.24
C THR A 99 -4.14 15.96 -11.94
N MET A 100 -5.11 15.56 -11.10
CA MET A 100 -5.46 16.25 -9.86
C MET A 100 -4.45 16.00 -8.73
N SER A 101 -3.84 14.82 -8.67
CA SER A 101 -2.82 14.49 -7.67
C SER A 101 -1.48 15.18 -7.91
N ARG A 102 -1.23 15.63 -9.15
CA ARG A 102 0.04 16.29 -9.51
C ARG A 102 0.24 17.59 -8.73
N GLY A 103 1.31 17.67 -7.95
CA GLY A 103 1.64 18.83 -7.11
C GLY A 103 0.72 19.01 -5.89
N VAL A 104 -0.16 18.05 -5.63
CA VAL A 104 -1.09 18.01 -4.49
C VAL A 104 -0.77 16.82 -3.58
N ALA A 105 -0.50 15.66 -4.16
CA ALA A 105 -0.01 14.49 -3.42
C ALA A 105 1.52 14.47 -3.38
N GLN A 106 2.08 14.09 -2.25
CA GLN A 106 3.54 13.88 -2.14
C GLN A 106 3.96 12.53 -2.73
N LEU A 107 3.10 11.51 -2.64
CA LEU A 107 3.36 10.17 -3.16
C LEU A 107 2.08 9.55 -3.72
N THR A 108 2.15 8.99 -4.95
CA THR A 108 1.06 8.24 -5.56
C THR A 108 1.46 6.79 -5.80
N ILE A 109 0.55 5.84 -5.50
CA ILE A 109 0.84 4.41 -5.53
C ILE A 109 -0.26 3.65 -6.27
N VAL A 110 0.09 2.69 -7.12
CA VAL A 110 -0.87 1.66 -7.55
C VAL A 110 -0.97 0.61 -6.45
N ALA A 111 -2.12 0.52 -5.81
CA ALA A 111 -2.38 -0.44 -4.75
C ALA A 111 -2.62 -1.85 -5.30
N HIS A 112 -2.20 -2.88 -4.56
CA HIS A 112 -2.49 -4.30 -4.80
C HIS A 112 -2.88 -4.67 -6.25
N PRO A 113 -1.98 -4.54 -7.24
CA PRO A 113 -2.30 -4.67 -8.67
C PRO A 113 -2.88 -6.04 -9.06
N ILE A 114 -2.85 -7.01 -8.16
CA ILE A 114 -3.49 -8.32 -8.31
C ILE A 114 -5.00 -8.19 -8.58
N LEU A 115 -5.69 -7.25 -7.93
CA LEU A 115 -7.14 -7.04 -8.11
C LEU A 115 -7.47 -6.51 -9.50
N ALA A 116 -6.60 -5.68 -10.09
CA ALA A 116 -6.69 -5.20 -11.47
C ALA A 116 -6.17 -6.21 -12.51
N GLY A 117 -5.83 -7.45 -12.09
CA GLY A 117 -5.20 -8.44 -12.96
C GLY A 117 -3.87 -7.96 -13.55
N TYR A 118 -3.15 -7.10 -12.81
CA TYR A 118 -1.88 -6.46 -13.22
C TYR A 118 -2.00 -5.54 -14.45
N ARG A 119 -3.22 -5.04 -14.72
CA ARG A 119 -3.49 -4.12 -15.83
C ARG A 119 -3.60 -2.70 -15.29
N ILE A 120 -2.69 -1.84 -15.72
CA ILE A 120 -2.64 -0.43 -15.34
C ILE A 120 -2.79 0.42 -16.62
N PRO A 121 -3.70 1.41 -16.66
CA PRO A 121 -3.83 2.33 -17.79
C PRO A 121 -2.51 3.03 -18.14
N ALA A 122 -2.35 3.39 -19.40
CA ALA A 122 -1.09 3.95 -19.91
C ALA A 122 -0.73 5.29 -19.26
N ASP A 123 -1.72 6.13 -19.01
CA ASP A 123 -1.58 7.42 -18.33
C ASP A 123 -1.18 7.28 -16.85
N VAL A 124 -1.73 6.28 -16.16
CA VAL A 124 -1.29 5.92 -14.79
C VAL A 124 0.16 5.46 -14.82
N ARG A 125 0.54 4.56 -15.75
CA ARG A 125 1.95 4.14 -15.90
C ARG A 125 2.89 5.32 -16.17
N ALA A 126 2.42 6.32 -16.91
CA ALA A 126 3.19 7.50 -17.25
C ALA A 126 3.37 8.49 -16.10
N GLY A 127 2.58 8.40 -15.02
CA GLY A 127 2.57 9.42 -13.95
C GLY A 127 2.78 8.90 -12.54
N ILE A 128 2.51 7.62 -12.26
CA ILE A 128 2.57 7.04 -10.90
C ILE A 128 3.99 7.05 -10.32
N ASP A 129 4.13 7.23 -9.01
CA ASP A 129 5.43 7.21 -8.33
C ASP A 129 5.83 5.80 -7.86
N ALA A 130 4.87 4.98 -7.45
CA ALA A 130 5.15 3.65 -6.90
C ALA A 130 4.09 2.60 -7.29
N ILE A 131 4.46 1.33 -7.16
CA ILE A 131 3.57 0.17 -7.33
C ILE A 131 3.72 -0.72 -6.10
N GLU A 132 2.63 -1.13 -5.47
CA GLU A 132 2.68 -2.14 -4.44
C GLU A 132 3.13 -3.48 -5.02
N VAL A 133 4.28 -3.95 -4.54
CA VAL A 133 4.86 -5.25 -4.93
C VAL A 133 4.71 -6.29 -3.83
N TRP A 134 4.23 -5.87 -2.67
CA TRP A 134 3.88 -6.71 -1.54
C TRP A 134 2.72 -6.08 -0.78
N ASN A 135 1.51 -6.53 -1.02
CA ASN A 135 0.37 -6.13 -0.20
C ASN A 135 0.04 -7.26 0.78
N ALA A 136 0.07 -6.96 2.08
CA ALA A 136 -0.05 -7.99 3.12
C ALA A 136 -1.45 -8.62 3.20
N SER A 137 -2.49 -7.94 2.70
CA SER A 137 -3.86 -8.46 2.67
C SER A 137 -4.15 -9.37 1.47
N TYR A 138 -3.65 -9.01 0.28
CA TYR A 138 -3.91 -9.75 -0.95
C TYR A 138 -2.78 -10.70 -1.37
N ASN A 139 -1.60 -10.52 -0.81
CA ASN A 139 -0.51 -11.48 -0.97
C ASN A 139 -0.38 -12.33 0.30
N THR A 140 0.76 -12.89 0.57
CA THR A 140 1.00 -13.51 1.86
C THR A 140 1.80 -12.58 2.76
N ARG A 141 1.69 -12.75 4.07
CA ARG A 141 2.61 -12.09 5.01
C ARG A 141 4.08 -12.52 4.84
N TYR A 142 4.32 -13.57 4.07
CA TYR A 142 5.65 -14.18 3.93
C TYR A 142 6.34 -13.84 2.61
N LEU A 143 5.60 -13.68 1.53
CA LEU A 143 6.18 -13.58 0.19
C LEU A 143 5.56 -12.41 -0.58
N PRO A 144 6.39 -11.52 -1.18
CA PRO A 144 5.92 -10.48 -2.09
C PRO A 144 5.35 -11.08 -3.37
N ASP A 145 4.74 -10.23 -4.19
CA ASP A 145 4.10 -10.62 -5.43
C ASP A 145 5.08 -10.56 -6.63
N PRO A 146 5.53 -11.71 -7.15
CA PRO A 146 6.45 -11.72 -8.28
C PRO A 146 5.83 -11.19 -9.59
N ARG A 147 4.49 -11.14 -9.71
CA ARG A 147 3.82 -10.56 -10.88
C ARG A 147 3.79 -9.04 -10.78
N ALA A 148 3.51 -8.49 -9.60
CA ALA A 148 3.64 -7.05 -9.36
C ALA A 148 5.08 -6.57 -9.54
N MET A 149 6.07 -7.34 -9.12
CA MET A 149 7.49 -7.04 -9.37
C MET A 149 7.84 -7.03 -10.87
N ARG A 150 7.24 -7.93 -11.68
CA ARG A 150 7.42 -7.90 -13.14
C ARG A 150 6.74 -6.68 -13.75
N LEU A 151 5.51 -6.36 -13.30
CA LEU A 151 4.80 -5.16 -13.73
C LEU A 151 5.63 -3.90 -13.43
N LEU A 152 6.19 -3.78 -12.23
CA LEU A 152 7.09 -2.68 -11.87
C LEU A 152 8.27 -2.58 -12.85
N ARG A 153 8.96 -3.68 -13.13
CA ARG A 153 10.08 -3.71 -14.11
C ARG A 153 9.65 -3.28 -15.51
N ASP A 154 8.45 -3.65 -15.93
CA ASP A 154 7.94 -3.22 -17.23
C ASP A 154 7.69 -1.71 -17.27
N VAL A 155 7.22 -1.12 -16.16
CA VAL A 155 7.08 0.33 -16.02
C VAL A 155 8.46 1.00 -15.95
N GLN A 156 9.40 0.45 -15.19
CA GLN A 156 10.76 0.98 -15.01
C GLN A 156 11.59 1.03 -16.30
N ARG A 157 11.22 0.28 -17.37
CA ARG A 157 11.89 0.41 -18.66
C ARG A 157 11.75 1.80 -19.29
N ALA A 158 10.64 2.48 -19.03
CA ALA A 158 10.37 3.84 -19.49
C ALA A 158 10.56 4.88 -18.41
N ARG A 159 10.38 4.48 -17.14
CA ARG A 159 10.39 5.32 -15.94
C ARG A 159 11.17 4.66 -14.82
N PRO A 160 12.52 4.68 -14.88
CA PRO A 160 13.38 3.97 -13.93
C PRO A 160 13.24 4.48 -12.47
N GLU A 161 12.67 5.67 -12.28
CA GLU A 161 12.41 6.28 -10.97
C GLU A 161 11.23 5.67 -10.22
N VAL A 162 10.33 4.92 -10.88
CA VAL A 162 9.19 4.29 -10.23
C VAL A 162 9.66 3.18 -9.29
N VAL A 163 9.15 3.18 -8.06
CA VAL A 163 9.60 2.27 -7.02
C VAL A 163 8.58 1.20 -6.67
N GLY A 164 9.06 0.10 -6.09
CA GLY A 164 8.21 -0.95 -5.51
C GLY A 164 8.07 -0.76 -4.01
N VAL A 165 6.84 -0.69 -3.51
CA VAL A 165 6.55 -0.47 -2.09
C VAL A 165 5.78 -1.66 -1.50
N ALA A 166 6.00 -1.95 -0.23
CA ALA A 166 5.19 -2.88 0.54
C ALA A 166 4.07 -2.11 1.26
N GLY A 167 2.82 -2.55 1.09
CA GLY A 167 1.64 -2.02 1.77
C GLY A 167 0.96 -3.06 2.65
N LEU A 168 0.19 -2.61 3.62
CA LEU A 168 -0.54 -3.50 4.52
C LEU A 168 -1.97 -3.76 4.04
N ASP A 169 -2.67 -2.73 3.58
CA ASP A 169 -4.12 -2.73 3.40
C ASP A 169 -4.81 -3.22 4.68
N GLN A 170 -4.41 -2.57 5.78
CA GLN A 170 -4.81 -2.95 7.13
C GLN A 170 -6.06 -2.18 7.54
N HIS A 171 -7.08 -2.91 8.00
CA HIS A 171 -8.35 -2.37 8.48
C HIS A 171 -8.56 -2.63 9.98
N ASP A 172 -7.66 -3.39 10.63
CA ASP A 172 -7.73 -3.80 12.02
C ASP A 172 -6.33 -4.05 12.58
N CYS A 173 -5.97 -3.34 13.65
CA CYS A 173 -4.70 -3.48 14.38
C CYS A 173 -4.48 -4.85 15.03
N SER A 174 -5.55 -5.62 15.28
CA SER A 174 -5.43 -6.97 15.83
C SER A 174 -4.73 -7.93 14.86
N ASN A 175 -4.63 -7.56 13.58
CA ASN A 175 -4.08 -8.38 12.50
C ASN A 175 -2.79 -7.80 11.92
N ASP A 176 -1.77 -7.59 12.77
CA ASP A 176 -0.45 -7.14 12.31
C ASP A 176 0.20 -8.16 11.37
N ARG A 177 0.45 -7.75 10.14
CA ARG A 177 1.04 -8.58 9.08
C ARG A 177 2.54 -8.41 8.91
N GLU A 178 3.18 -7.63 9.77
CA GLU A 178 4.65 -7.47 9.90
C GLU A 178 5.36 -7.00 8.61
N THR A 179 4.64 -6.43 7.65
CA THR A 179 5.24 -5.86 6.44
C THR A 179 5.51 -4.37 6.66
N ARG A 180 6.72 -3.92 6.42
CA ARG A 180 7.21 -2.58 6.77
C ARG A 180 8.02 -1.96 5.64
N VAL A 181 8.16 -0.66 5.67
CA VAL A 181 9.16 0.11 4.91
C VAL A 181 10.16 0.71 5.89
N VAL A 182 11.45 0.61 5.58
CA VAL A 182 12.53 1.15 6.41
C VAL A 182 13.23 2.24 5.61
N VAL A 183 12.96 3.49 5.93
CA VAL A 183 13.60 4.65 5.31
C VAL A 183 15.06 4.77 5.75
N HIS A 184 15.93 5.30 4.89
CA HIS A 184 17.36 5.36 5.12
C HIS A 184 17.77 6.49 6.10
N ASP A 185 17.00 7.59 6.12
CA ASP A 185 17.17 8.68 7.07
C ASP A 185 15.97 8.78 8.00
N ALA A 186 16.18 8.50 9.28
CA ALA A 186 15.12 8.53 10.29
C ALA A 186 14.61 9.95 10.59
N ASN A 187 15.39 10.99 10.28
CA ASN A 187 15.04 12.39 10.52
C ASN A 187 14.47 13.09 9.27
N GLY A 188 14.55 12.43 8.11
CA GLY A 188 14.03 12.95 6.85
C GLY A 188 12.55 12.73 6.67
N ASP A 189 11.89 13.53 5.83
CA ASP A 189 10.47 13.32 5.47
C ASP A 189 10.26 11.94 4.84
N PRO A 190 9.40 11.09 5.41
CA PRO A 190 9.24 9.71 4.96
C PRO A 190 8.67 9.59 3.55
N LEU A 191 7.70 10.44 3.15
CA LEU A 191 7.13 10.36 1.81
C LEU A 191 8.12 10.77 0.72
N THR A 192 8.95 11.78 0.98
CA THR A 192 10.05 12.16 0.09
C THR A 192 11.02 11.01 -0.10
N GLN A 193 11.38 10.29 0.96
CA GLN A 193 12.27 9.13 0.88
C GLN A 193 11.63 7.98 0.12
N LEU A 194 10.35 7.68 0.37
CA LEU A 194 9.62 6.67 -0.37
C LEU A 194 9.60 7.01 -1.86
N ARG A 195 9.28 8.24 -2.23
CA ARG A 195 9.25 8.69 -3.62
C ARG A 195 10.62 8.60 -4.31
N ARG A 196 11.70 8.85 -3.59
CA ARG A 196 13.10 8.77 -4.10
C ARG A 196 13.69 7.36 -4.09
N GLY A 197 12.98 6.38 -3.56
CA GLY A 197 13.50 5.03 -3.40
C GLY A 197 14.57 4.88 -2.32
N ALA A 198 14.67 5.84 -1.39
CA ALA A 198 15.60 5.81 -0.26
C ALA A 198 15.06 4.98 0.92
N PHE A 199 14.67 3.74 0.65
CA PHE A 199 14.10 2.82 1.64
C PHE A 199 14.27 1.36 1.22
N GLU A 200 14.03 0.46 2.17
CA GLU A 200 13.92 -0.97 1.94
C GLU A 200 12.51 -1.46 2.33
N ASN A 201 12.00 -2.43 1.58
CA ASN A 201 10.83 -3.21 1.94
C ASN A 201 11.25 -4.37 2.84
N VAL A 202 10.59 -4.54 3.97
CA VAL A 202 10.94 -5.54 4.97
C VAL A 202 9.68 -6.29 5.37
N GLY A 203 9.74 -7.59 5.29
CA GLY A 203 8.75 -8.50 5.85
C GLY A 203 9.43 -9.61 6.62
N ARG A 204 8.65 -10.57 7.06
CA ARG A 204 9.12 -11.64 7.94
C ARG A 204 10.22 -12.51 7.34
N THR A 205 10.23 -12.71 6.02
CA THR A 205 11.12 -13.65 5.32
C THR A 205 12.05 -12.99 4.32
N MET A 206 11.76 -11.76 3.94
CA MET A 206 12.49 -11.06 2.88
C MET A 206 12.71 -9.59 3.21
N ARG A 207 13.84 -9.09 2.68
CA ARG A 207 14.17 -7.68 2.61
C ARG A 207 14.68 -7.38 1.20
N PHE A 208 14.26 -6.27 0.61
CA PHE A 208 14.73 -5.83 -0.71
C PHE A 208 14.55 -4.31 -0.87
N ASP A 209 15.36 -3.74 -1.76
CA ASP A 209 15.37 -2.31 -2.06
C ASP A 209 14.09 -1.85 -2.81
N ALA A 210 13.88 -0.56 -2.84
CA ALA A 210 12.75 0.08 -3.53
C ALA A 210 12.76 -0.16 -5.06
N ALA A 211 13.92 -0.33 -5.68
CA ALA A 211 14.05 -0.61 -7.10
C ALA A 211 13.70 -2.07 -7.46
N VAL A 212 13.56 -2.92 -6.43
CA VAL A 212 13.33 -4.38 -6.59
C VAL A 212 14.39 -5.03 -7.45
N SER A 213 15.67 -4.79 -7.10
CA SER A 213 16.87 -5.26 -7.82
C SER A 213 17.10 -6.77 -7.70
N LEU A 214 16.05 -7.58 -7.82
CA LEU A 214 16.14 -9.04 -7.79
C LEU A 214 16.60 -9.58 -9.14
N SER A 215 17.55 -10.52 -9.16
CA SER A 215 17.94 -11.20 -10.40
C SER A 215 16.77 -11.99 -11.02
N ARG A 216 16.86 -12.29 -12.32
CA ARG A 216 15.84 -13.13 -12.98
C ARG A 216 15.68 -14.48 -12.31
N THR A 217 16.79 -15.08 -11.85
CA THR A 217 16.79 -16.36 -11.12
C THR A 217 16.05 -16.24 -9.79
N ARG A 218 16.36 -15.21 -8.98
CA ARG A 218 15.67 -14.98 -7.71
C ARG A 218 14.17 -14.75 -7.89
N LEU A 219 13.79 -13.99 -8.92
CA LEU A 219 12.38 -13.78 -9.26
C LEU A 219 11.70 -15.07 -9.76
N GLY A 220 12.42 -15.95 -10.44
CA GLY A 220 11.95 -17.28 -10.82
C GLY A 220 11.69 -18.17 -9.59
N VAL A 221 12.65 -18.22 -8.67
CA VAL A 221 12.51 -18.96 -7.39
C VAL A 221 11.33 -18.42 -6.58
N LEU A 222 11.21 -17.11 -6.44
CA LEU A 222 10.08 -16.48 -5.75
C LEU A 222 8.74 -16.85 -6.40
N SER A 223 8.69 -16.89 -7.74
CA SER A 223 7.48 -17.28 -8.47
C SER A 223 7.07 -18.73 -8.20
N LEU A 224 8.06 -19.63 -8.13
CA LEU A 224 7.81 -21.03 -7.80
C LEU A 224 7.36 -21.20 -6.34
N ALA A 225 8.02 -20.52 -5.42
CA ALA A 225 7.66 -20.52 -4.00
C ALA A 225 6.23 -19.99 -3.79
N ARG A 226 5.89 -18.89 -4.46
CA ARG A 226 4.54 -18.33 -4.41
C ARG A 226 3.50 -19.28 -5.00
N TRP A 227 3.77 -19.91 -6.14
CA TRP A 227 2.88 -20.90 -6.74
C TRP A 227 2.63 -22.08 -5.81
N ALA A 228 3.68 -22.61 -5.16
CA ALA A 228 3.56 -23.70 -4.20
C ALA A 228 2.72 -23.28 -2.99
N PHE A 229 2.94 -22.08 -2.44
CA PHE A 229 2.19 -21.52 -1.32
C PHE A 229 0.69 -21.36 -1.67
N ASP A 230 0.37 -20.75 -2.81
CA ASP A 230 -1.01 -20.60 -3.29
C ASP A 230 -1.68 -21.97 -3.52
N GLY A 231 -0.90 -23.01 -3.85
CA GLY A 231 -1.36 -24.39 -3.95
C GLY A 231 -1.82 -24.96 -2.62
N VAL A 232 -1.02 -24.76 -1.57
CA VAL A 232 -1.33 -25.20 -0.20
C VAL A 232 -2.58 -24.48 0.33
N GLU A 233 -2.65 -23.16 0.21
CA GLU A 233 -3.83 -22.40 0.65
C GLU A 233 -5.12 -22.90 -0.02
N ARG A 234 -5.10 -23.13 -1.35
CA ARG A 234 -6.27 -23.69 -2.07
C ARG A 234 -6.70 -25.05 -1.55
N VAL A 235 -5.78 -25.90 -1.14
CA VAL A 235 -6.10 -27.23 -0.56
C VAL A 235 -6.72 -27.05 0.82
N GLN A 236 -6.14 -26.19 1.67
CA GLN A 236 -6.68 -25.90 3.01
C GLN A 236 -8.09 -25.30 2.94
N ASP A 237 -8.34 -24.35 2.02
CA ASP A 237 -9.66 -23.75 1.83
C ASP A 237 -10.71 -24.76 1.34
N ARG A 238 -10.31 -25.71 0.48
CA ARG A 238 -11.21 -26.80 0.04
C ARG A 238 -11.56 -27.74 1.19
N ALA A 239 -10.58 -28.12 1.99
CA ALA A 239 -10.77 -28.97 3.17
C ALA A 239 -11.69 -28.28 4.19
N ALA A 240 -11.46 -27.01 4.50
CA ALA A 240 -12.29 -26.24 5.42
C ALA A 240 -13.74 -26.10 4.94
N ARG A 241 -13.95 -25.87 3.64
CA ARG A 241 -15.30 -25.82 3.03
C ARG A 241 -16.01 -27.17 3.04
N SER A 242 -15.28 -28.28 2.86
CA SER A 242 -15.84 -29.62 2.95
C SER A 242 -16.34 -29.93 4.36
N LEU A 243 -15.55 -29.61 5.38
CA LEU A 243 -15.92 -29.80 6.79
C LEU A 243 -17.16 -29.00 7.21
N ARG A 244 -17.33 -27.76 6.71
CA ARG A 244 -18.50 -26.92 6.98
C ARG A 244 -19.79 -27.39 6.29
N ARG A 245 -19.70 -28.27 5.28
CA ARG A 245 -20.86 -28.83 4.57
C ARG A 245 -21.31 -30.15 5.15
N SER A 246 -20.51 -30.79 5.99
CA SER A 246 -20.75 -32.10 6.59
C SER A 246 -21.20 -32.02 8.06
N GLY A 247 -21.30 -30.85 8.65
CA GLY A 247 -21.86 -30.57 9.97
C GLY A 247 -23.11 -29.69 9.85
#